data_1de8852feba4dc2ee16579c3d4a6740e
#
_entry.id   1de8852feba4dc2ee16579c3d4a6740e
#
_cell.length_a   1.000
_cell.length_b   1.000
_cell.length_c   1.000
_cell.angle_alpha   90.00
_cell.angle_beta   90.00
_cell.angle_gamma   90.00
#
_symmetry.space_group_name_H-M   'P 1'
#
loop_
_entity.id
_entity.type
_entity.pdbx_description
1 polymer ?
#
loop_
_entity_poly.entity_id
_entity_poly.type
_entity_poly.pdbx_seq_one_letter_code
_entity_poly.pdbx_strand_id
1 'polypeptide(L)'
;GCGWGGFAEHLAKNYDIKLDCITISKKQFMFTKDRIRQKGLNHKVNVKMMDYRDIKNKYDIIISIEMIEAVGEKYLNKYFNIIKKNLSPSGRAAIQAIVIRDELYNRYRRKEDFIQKYIFPGGFLPSIKSLNKLTTQSDLKIEKYELYGQHYSSTLQEWKKSFFNSWDRSEEHTSE
;
A
#
# COMPACT_ATOMS: atom_id res chain seq x y z
N GLY A 1 -0.25 -3.48 -4.38
CA GLY A 1 -1.41 -2.71 -4.85
C GLY A 1 -1.01 -1.40 -5.49
N CYS A 2 -1.17 -1.28 -6.81
CA CYS A 2 -0.70 -0.08 -7.51
C CYS A 2 -1.69 1.10 -7.45
N GLY A 3 -2.85 0.92 -6.81
CA GLY A 3 -3.89 1.95 -6.75
C GLY A 3 -4.28 2.44 -8.14
N TRP A 4 -4.41 3.74 -8.29
CA TRP A 4 -4.78 4.42 -9.54
C TRP A 4 -3.57 4.77 -10.44
N GLY A 5 -2.39 4.20 -10.18
CA GLY A 5 -1.21 4.28 -11.03
C GLY A 5 -0.42 5.60 -10.96
N GLY A 6 -0.73 6.51 -10.04
CA GLY A 6 -0.02 7.80 -9.93
C GLY A 6 1.46 7.65 -9.64
N PHE A 7 1.80 6.79 -8.70
CA PHE A 7 3.19 6.50 -8.36
C PHE A 7 3.93 5.80 -9.50
N ALA A 8 3.28 4.85 -10.19
CA ALA A 8 3.85 4.17 -11.34
C ALA A 8 4.16 5.14 -12.51
N GLU A 9 3.23 6.06 -12.79
CA GLU A 9 3.46 7.13 -13.79
C GLU A 9 4.65 8.00 -13.39
N HIS A 10 4.72 8.43 -12.14
CA HIS A 10 5.81 9.26 -11.63
C HIS A 10 7.17 8.56 -11.82
N LEU A 11 7.28 7.31 -11.40
CA LEU A 11 8.53 6.54 -11.54
C LEU A 11 8.93 6.36 -13.01
N ALA A 12 8.00 5.96 -13.88
CA ALA A 12 8.30 5.69 -15.27
C ALA A 12 8.68 6.94 -16.07
N LYS A 13 8.19 8.13 -15.66
CA LYS A 13 8.58 9.41 -16.28
C LYS A 13 9.98 9.85 -15.86
N ASN A 14 10.35 9.63 -14.62
CA ASN A 14 11.55 10.24 -14.05
C ASN A 14 12.75 9.28 -14.02
N TYR A 15 12.53 7.97 -14.21
CA TYR A 15 13.58 6.97 -14.11
C TYR A 15 13.54 6.01 -15.30
N ASP A 16 14.73 5.48 -15.65
CA ASP A 16 14.82 4.39 -16.64
C ASP A 16 14.67 3.04 -15.95
N ILE A 17 13.43 2.56 -15.86
CA ILE A 17 13.04 1.35 -15.15
C ILE A 17 12.04 0.50 -15.94
N LYS A 18 11.98 -0.78 -15.59
CA LYS A 18 10.87 -1.68 -15.94
C LYS A 18 10.04 -1.93 -14.69
N LEU A 19 8.74 -1.68 -14.77
CA LEU A 19 7.87 -1.72 -13.61
C LEU A 19 6.69 -2.68 -13.84
N ASP A 20 6.54 -3.66 -12.98
CA ASP A 20 5.33 -4.46 -12.86
C ASP A 20 4.41 -3.84 -11.78
N CYS A 21 3.21 -3.46 -12.16
CA CYS A 21 2.19 -2.93 -11.27
C CYS A 21 1.08 -3.97 -11.09
N ILE A 22 0.72 -4.28 -9.85
CA ILE A 22 -0.34 -5.24 -9.57
C ILE A 22 -1.48 -4.63 -8.77
N THR A 23 -2.69 -5.07 -9.04
CA THR A 23 -3.89 -4.77 -8.24
C THR A 23 -4.91 -5.89 -8.39
N ILE A 24 -5.73 -6.11 -7.36
CA ILE A 24 -6.88 -7.02 -7.41
C ILE A 24 -8.17 -6.29 -7.81
N SER A 25 -8.16 -4.97 -7.86
CA SER A 25 -9.33 -4.17 -8.24
C SER A 25 -9.42 -4.02 -9.75
N LYS A 26 -10.49 -4.53 -10.35
CA LYS A 26 -10.75 -4.38 -11.79
C LYS A 26 -10.82 -2.91 -12.23
N LYS A 27 -11.44 -2.06 -11.41
CA LYS A 27 -11.55 -0.60 -11.68
C LYS A 27 -10.17 0.05 -11.69
N GLN A 28 -9.35 -0.21 -10.68
CA GLN A 28 -7.97 0.31 -10.62
C GLN A 28 -7.11 -0.22 -11.77
N PHE A 29 -7.21 -1.50 -12.11
CA PHE A 29 -6.50 -2.10 -13.24
C PHE A 29 -6.80 -1.38 -14.55
N MET A 30 -8.09 -1.22 -14.88
CA MET A 30 -8.51 -0.56 -16.12
C MET A 30 -8.03 0.89 -16.16
N PHE A 31 -8.29 1.64 -15.11
CA PHE A 31 -7.89 3.04 -15.01
C PHE A 31 -6.37 3.21 -15.12
N THR A 32 -5.60 2.43 -14.38
CA THR A 32 -4.13 2.51 -14.41
C THR A 32 -3.59 2.16 -15.78
N LYS A 33 -4.12 1.12 -16.42
CA LYS A 33 -3.72 0.71 -17.77
C LYS A 33 -3.97 1.83 -18.79
N ASP A 34 -5.13 2.47 -18.74
CA ASP A 34 -5.46 3.60 -19.62
C ASP A 34 -4.57 4.82 -19.33
N ARG A 35 -4.34 5.14 -18.08
CA ARG A 35 -3.44 6.22 -17.64
C ARG A 35 -2.03 6.03 -18.21
N ILE A 36 -1.47 4.85 -18.08
CA ILE A 36 -0.14 4.51 -18.56
C ILE A 36 -0.08 4.59 -20.09
N ARG A 37 -1.12 4.10 -20.79
CA ARG A 37 -1.24 4.17 -22.24
C ARG A 37 -1.30 5.62 -22.74
N GLN A 38 -2.15 6.45 -22.15
CA GLN A 38 -2.30 7.87 -22.53
C GLN A 38 -1.01 8.67 -22.36
N LYS A 39 -0.13 8.24 -21.45
CA LYS A 39 1.18 8.86 -21.21
C LYS A 39 2.31 8.25 -22.06
N GLY A 40 2.02 7.27 -22.91
CA GLY A 40 3.03 6.60 -23.75
C GLY A 40 4.03 5.74 -22.98
N LEU A 41 3.69 5.32 -21.76
CA LEU A 41 4.59 4.63 -20.83
C LEU A 41 4.48 3.09 -20.86
N ASN A 42 3.73 2.52 -21.81
CA ASN A 42 3.52 1.07 -21.93
C ASN A 42 4.81 0.27 -22.09
N HIS A 43 5.84 0.89 -22.66
CA HIS A 43 7.14 0.26 -22.85
C HIS A 43 7.93 0.09 -21.54
N LYS A 44 7.57 0.83 -20.48
CA LYS A 44 8.19 0.78 -19.15
C LYS A 44 7.31 0.11 -18.08
N VAL A 45 5.98 0.26 -18.19
CA VAL A 45 5.03 -0.15 -17.15
C VAL A 45 4.11 -1.25 -17.63
N ASN A 46 4.15 -2.39 -16.97
CA ASN A 46 3.25 -3.51 -17.18
C ASN A 46 2.24 -3.60 -16.04
N VAL A 47 0.97 -3.34 -16.33
CA VAL A 47 -0.12 -3.38 -15.34
C VAL A 47 -0.79 -4.74 -15.38
N LYS A 48 -0.91 -5.42 -14.24
CA LYS A 48 -1.49 -6.76 -14.11
C LYS A 48 -2.63 -6.77 -13.09
N MET A 49 -3.72 -7.44 -13.42
CA MET A 49 -4.74 -7.80 -12.45
C MET A 49 -4.31 -9.09 -11.77
N MET A 50 -3.73 -8.98 -10.58
CA MET A 50 -3.05 -10.08 -9.90
C MET A 50 -3.04 -9.86 -8.39
N ASP A 51 -3.21 -10.94 -7.64
CA ASP A 51 -2.93 -10.94 -6.20
C ASP A 51 -1.41 -10.97 -5.95
N TYR A 52 -0.94 -10.22 -4.95
CA TYR A 52 0.49 -10.20 -4.61
C TYR A 52 1.04 -11.58 -4.24
N ARG A 53 0.17 -12.49 -3.80
CA ARG A 53 0.51 -13.87 -3.45
C ARG A 53 0.90 -14.73 -4.66
N ASP A 54 0.52 -14.32 -5.85
CA ASP A 54 0.76 -15.04 -7.09
C ASP A 54 2.00 -14.55 -7.86
N ILE A 55 2.73 -13.57 -7.31
CA ILE A 55 3.98 -13.08 -7.89
C ILE A 55 5.01 -14.22 -7.92
N LYS A 56 5.62 -14.44 -9.09
CA LYS A 56 6.63 -15.49 -9.29
C LYS A 56 8.01 -14.94 -9.65
N ASN A 57 8.08 -13.72 -10.15
CA ASN A 57 9.31 -13.09 -10.61
C ASN A 57 10.16 -12.57 -9.46
N LYS A 58 11.46 -12.44 -9.70
CA LYS A 58 12.39 -11.71 -8.84
C LYS A 58 12.45 -10.25 -9.24
N TYR A 59 12.65 -9.37 -8.27
CA TYR A 59 12.74 -7.93 -8.45
C TYR A 59 13.90 -7.35 -7.63
N ASP A 60 14.60 -6.39 -8.19
CA ASP A 60 15.62 -5.65 -7.48
C ASP A 60 15.01 -4.67 -6.46
N ILE A 61 13.82 -4.16 -6.77
CA ILE A 61 13.08 -3.27 -5.88
C ILE A 61 11.61 -3.72 -5.81
N ILE A 62 11.10 -3.86 -4.59
CA ILE A 62 9.69 -4.07 -4.31
C ILE A 62 9.17 -2.87 -3.53
N ILE A 63 8.08 -2.27 -4.00
CA ILE A 63 7.46 -1.11 -3.34
C ILE A 63 6.01 -1.45 -2.98
N SER A 64 5.63 -1.18 -1.73
CA SER A 64 4.29 -1.36 -1.22
C SER A 64 3.89 -0.14 -0.39
N ILE A 65 2.86 0.59 -0.86
CA ILE A 65 2.40 1.83 -0.23
C ILE A 65 0.98 1.62 0.27
N GLU A 66 0.79 1.70 1.59
CA GLU A 66 -0.51 1.60 2.27
C GLU A 66 -1.36 0.40 1.78
N MET A 67 -0.71 -0.75 1.66
CA MET A 67 -1.35 -2.02 1.27
C MET A 67 -1.38 -3.01 2.45
N ILE A 68 -0.38 -2.94 3.32
CA ILE A 68 -0.19 -3.89 4.43
C ILE A 68 -1.38 -3.88 5.40
N GLU A 69 -2.05 -2.74 5.53
CA GLU A 69 -3.23 -2.54 6.36
C GLU A 69 -4.41 -3.43 5.93
N ALA A 70 -4.53 -3.69 4.63
CA ALA A 70 -5.57 -4.54 4.05
C ALA A 70 -5.22 -6.04 4.06
N VAL A 71 -4.01 -6.40 4.46
CA VAL A 71 -3.56 -7.82 4.49
C VAL A 71 -4.20 -8.58 5.64
N GLY A 72 -4.46 -7.91 6.78
CA GLY A 72 -4.96 -8.51 8.00
C GLY A 72 -3.87 -9.23 8.80
N GLU A 73 -3.97 -9.20 10.14
CA GLU A 73 -2.93 -9.64 11.06
C GLU A 73 -2.39 -11.05 10.77
N LYS A 74 -3.28 -12.00 10.59
CA LYS A 74 -2.93 -13.42 10.39
C LYS A 74 -2.10 -13.71 9.14
N TYR A 75 -2.09 -12.77 8.19
CA TYR A 75 -1.37 -12.93 6.92
C TYR A 75 -0.10 -12.10 6.81
N LEU A 76 0.22 -11.27 7.80
CA LEU A 76 1.40 -10.41 7.77
C LEU A 76 2.70 -11.19 7.59
N ASN A 77 2.83 -12.33 8.25
CA ASN A 77 4.01 -13.19 8.09
C ASN A 77 4.13 -13.71 6.63
N LYS A 78 3.01 -14.15 6.05
CA LYS A 78 2.96 -14.57 4.64
C LYS A 78 3.33 -13.40 3.70
N TYR A 79 2.89 -12.19 4.00
CA TYR A 79 3.20 -11.00 3.22
C TYR A 79 4.72 -10.74 3.18
N PHE A 80 5.41 -10.74 4.32
CA PHE A 80 6.86 -10.55 4.35
C PHE A 80 7.62 -11.72 3.71
N ASN A 81 7.18 -12.95 3.89
CA ASN A 81 7.77 -14.12 3.21
C ASN A 81 7.67 -14.01 1.68
N ILE A 82 6.57 -13.48 1.16
CA ILE A 82 6.40 -13.25 -0.28
C ILE A 82 7.33 -12.15 -0.77
N ILE A 83 7.49 -11.05 -0.02
CA ILE A 83 8.48 -10.03 -0.34
C ILE A 83 9.88 -10.64 -0.39
N LYS A 84 10.30 -11.36 0.64
CA LYS A 84 11.62 -12.03 0.68
C LYS A 84 11.80 -12.99 -0.51
N LYS A 85 10.79 -13.82 -0.77
CA LYS A 85 10.82 -14.78 -1.88
C LYS A 85 11.01 -14.11 -3.23
N ASN A 86 10.45 -12.92 -3.44
CA ASN A 86 10.46 -12.24 -4.73
C ASN A 86 11.53 -11.13 -4.85
N LEU A 87 12.32 -10.86 -3.80
CA LEU A 87 13.51 -10.03 -3.92
C LEU A 87 14.66 -10.79 -4.56
N SER A 88 15.41 -10.13 -5.44
CA SER A 88 16.71 -10.61 -5.89
C SER A 88 17.72 -10.62 -4.70
N PRO A 89 18.87 -11.28 -4.80
CA PRO A 89 19.81 -11.42 -3.67
C PRO A 89 20.23 -10.09 -3.03
N SER A 90 20.43 -9.04 -3.82
CA SER A 90 20.77 -7.68 -3.37
C SER A 90 19.55 -6.73 -3.38
N GLY A 91 18.36 -7.27 -3.63
CA GLY A 91 17.14 -6.48 -3.77
C GLY A 91 16.69 -5.84 -2.47
N ARG A 92 15.98 -4.74 -2.58
CA ARG A 92 15.46 -3.95 -1.46
C ARG A 92 13.93 -3.80 -1.55
N ALA A 93 13.29 -3.71 -0.40
CA ALA A 93 11.86 -3.36 -0.33
C ALA A 93 11.68 -2.02 0.36
N ALA A 94 10.79 -1.19 -0.18
CA ALA A 94 10.29 0.02 0.45
C ALA A 94 8.81 -0.17 0.79
N ILE A 95 8.47 -0.05 2.07
CA ILE A 95 7.11 -0.24 2.55
C ILE A 95 6.67 1.02 3.29
N GLN A 96 5.62 1.66 2.81
CA GLN A 96 4.92 2.69 3.56
C GLN A 96 3.71 2.05 4.23
N ALA A 97 3.56 2.29 5.53
CA ALA A 97 2.47 1.73 6.33
C ALA A 97 2.00 2.70 7.41
N ILE A 98 0.72 2.67 7.70
CA ILE A 98 0.18 3.30 8.91
C ILE A 98 0.50 2.38 10.08
N VAL A 99 1.10 2.92 11.15
CA VAL A 99 1.47 2.15 12.32
C VAL A 99 0.78 2.67 13.57
N ILE A 100 0.43 1.75 14.47
CA ILE A 100 -0.03 2.10 15.80
C ILE A 100 1.15 2.10 16.78
N ARG A 101 1.08 2.92 17.82
CA ARG A 101 2.09 2.95 18.87
C ARG A 101 2.18 1.59 19.59
N ASP A 102 3.40 1.16 19.93
CA ASP A 102 3.65 -0.16 20.53
C ASP A 102 2.88 -0.38 21.84
N GLU A 103 2.67 0.66 22.65
CA GLU A 103 1.94 0.59 23.92
C GLU A 103 0.44 0.29 23.69
N LEU A 104 -0.12 0.72 22.57
CA LEU A 104 -1.53 0.53 22.23
C LEU A 104 -1.78 -0.78 21.46
N TYR A 105 -0.73 -1.38 20.90
CA TYR A 105 -0.83 -2.51 19.98
C TYR A 105 -1.59 -3.71 20.55
N ASN A 106 -1.28 -4.11 21.80
CA ASN A 106 -1.95 -5.25 22.45
C ASN A 106 -3.44 -4.99 22.73
N ARG A 107 -3.81 -3.76 23.03
CA ARG A 107 -5.23 -3.37 23.22
C ARG A 107 -5.96 -3.35 21.88
N TYR A 108 -5.35 -2.76 20.87
CA TYR A 108 -5.87 -2.65 19.51
C TYR A 108 -6.18 -4.03 18.90
N ARG A 109 -5.30 -5.00 19.05
CA ARG A 109 -5.48 -6.38 18.56
C ARG A 109 -6.70 -7.12 19.15
N ARG A 110 -7.12 -6.76 20.35
CA ARG A 110 -8.16 -7.48 21.08
C ARG A 110 -9.56 -6.93 20.89
N LYS A 111 -9.66 -5.72 20.37
CA LYS A 111 -10.95 -5.04 20.25
C LYS A 111 -11.00 -4.28 18.93
N GLU A 112 -11.94 -4.68 18.09
CA GLU A 112 -12.25 -3.97 16.85
C GLU A 112 -12.70 -2.55 17.18
N ASP A 113 -12.12 -1.55 16.51
CA ASP A 113 -12.50 -0.15 16.63
C ASP A 113 -13.51 0.25 15.54
N PHE A 114 -13.95 1.51 15.58
CA PHE A 114 -14.88 2.06 14.61
C PHE A 114 -14.35 1.96 13.17
N ILE A 115 -13.07 2.25 12.98
CA ILE A 115 -12.43 2.24 11.65
C ILE A 115 -12.40 0.82 11.07
N GLN A 116 -11.98 -0.16 11.88
CA GLN A 116 -11.97 -1.57 11.46
C GLN A 116 -13.38 -2.10 11.18
N LYS A 117 -14.38 -1.65 11.94
CA LYS A 117 -15.73 -2.18 11.81
C LYS A 117 -16.49 -1.59 10.60
N TYR A 118 -16.35 -0.28 10.36
CA TYR A 118 -17.23 0.44 9.43
C TYR A 118 -16.53 1.02 8.20
N ILE A 119 -15.22 1.30 8.28
CA ILE A 119 -14.49 1.98 7.19
C ILE A 119 -13.60 1.00 6.43
N PHE A 120 -12.81 0.21 7.15
CA PHE A 120 -11.90 -0.79 6.58
C PHE A 120 -12.09 -2.15 7.24
N PRO A 121 -13.19 -2.86 6.94
CA PRO A 121 -13.44 -4.18 7.51
C PRO A 121 -12.29 -5.16 7.27
N GLY A 122 -11.78 -5.75 8.37
CA GLY A 122 -10.61 -6.64 8.31
C GLY A 122 -9.26 -5.94 8.23
N GLY A 123 -9.23 -4.61 8.21
CA GLY A 123 -8.01 -3.80 8.26
C GLY A 123 -7.25 -4.01 9.58
N PHE A 124 -5.92 -3.90 9.51
CA PHE A 124 -5.07 -4.08 10.69
C PHE A 124 -3.82 -3.20 10.61
N LEU A 125 -3.54 -2.48 11.68
CA LEU A 125 -2.35 -1.63 11.80
C LEU A 125 -1.26 -2.36 12.57
N PRO A 126 -0.08 -2.60 11.96
CA PRO A 126 1.08 -3.11 12.68
C PRO A 126 1.66 -2.04 13.62
N SER A 127 2.47 -2.45 14.59
CA SER A 127 3.35 -1.55 15.33
C SER A 127 4.79 -1.69 14.85
N ILE A 128 5.66 -0.72 15.16
CA ILE A 128 7.08 -0.78 14.80
C ILE A 128 7.72 -2.06 15.36
N LYS A 129 7.44 -2.40 16.62
CA LYS A 129 7.95 -3.62 17.25
C LYS A 129 7.45 -4.88 16.54
N SER A 130 6.18 -4.91 16.12
CA SER A 130 5.62 -6.04 15.37
C SER A 130 6.24 -6.17 13.98
N LEU A 131 6.49 -5.06 13.28
CA LEU A 131 7.17 -5.06 11.98
C LEU A 131 8.61 -5.59 12.09
N ASN A 132 9.38 -5.16 13.09
CA ASN A 132 10.73 -5.68 13.34
C ASN A 132 10.71 -7.19 13.57
N LYS A 133 9.75 -7.70 14.37
CA LYS A 133 9.60 -9.14 14.59
C LYS A 133 9.29 -9.89 13.29
N LEU A 134 8.33 -9.41 12.52
CA LEU A 134 7.88 -10.06 11.28
C LEU A 134 8.96 -10.07 10.19
N THR A 135 9.70 -8.97 10.04
CA THR A 135 10.80 -8.89 9.08
C THR A 135 11.93 -9.85 9.44
N THR A 136 12.32 -9.90 10.73
CA THR A 136 13.32 -10.87 11.22
C THR A 136 12.89 -12.32 10.98
N GLN A 137 11.62 -12.65 11.27
CA GLN A 137 11.08 -13.99 11.01
C GLN A 137 11.06 -14.38 9.53
N SER A 138 11.05 -13.40 8.64
CA SER A 138 11.09 -13.59 7.18
C SER A 138 12.50 -13.43 6.58
N ASP A 139 13.54 -13.46 7.40
CA ASP A 139 14.94 -13.25 6.99
C ASP A 139 15.11 -11.94 6.20
N LEU A 140 14.42 -10.88 6.66
CA LEU A 140 14.56 -9.51 6.20
C LEU A 140 15.07 -8.64 7.34
N LYS A 141 15.81 -7.59 7.00
CA LYS A 141 16.30 -6.60 7.96
C LYS A 141 15.76 -5.22 7.60
N ILE A 142 15.23 -4.50 8.58
CA ILE A 142 14.91 -3.09 8.40
C ILE A 142 16.22 -2.30 8.47
N GLU A 143 16.60 -1.68 7.36
CA GLU A 143 17.82 -0.85 7.28
C GLU A 143 17.55 0.56 7.83
N LYS A 144 16.39 1.12 7.51
CA LYS A 144 15.99 2.48 7.90
C LYS A 144 14.47 2.56 7.96
N TYR A 145 13.95 3.39 8.85
CA TYR A 145 12.55 3.85 8.80
C TYR A 145 12.46 5.34 9.15
N GLU A 146 11.41 5.97 8.66
CA GLU A 146 11.09 7.37 8.91
C GLU A 146 9.62 7.48 9.30
N LEU A 147 9.30 8.45 10.18
CA LEU A 147 7.94 8.68 10.65
C LEU A 147 7.40 9.99 10.09
N TYR A 148 6.29 9.92 9.36
CA TYR A 148 5.68 11.06 8.67
C TYR A 148 4.35 11.51 9.31
N GLY A 149 4.03 11.08 10.53
CA GLY A 149 2.74 11.36 11.16
C GLY A 149 2.34 12.83 11.20
N GLN A 150 3.31 13.74 11.39
CA GLN A 150 3.04 15.18 11.38
C GLN A 150 2.63 15.70 9.98
N HIS A 151 3.25 15.19 8.92
CA HIS A 151 2.91 15.55 7.55
C HIS A 151 1.51 15.07 7.15
N TYR A 152 1.06 13.95 7.71
CA TYR A 152 -0.26 13.42 7.44
C TYR A 152 -1.40 14.32 7.95
N SER A 153 -1.17 15.05 9.03
CA SER A 153 -2.10 16.07 9.52
C SER A 153 -2.42 17.14 8.47
N SER A 154 -1.40 17.62 7.76
CA SER A 154 -1.58 18.60 6.68
C SER A 154 -2.38 18.00 5.50
N THR A 155 -2.10 16.76 5.12
CA THR A 155 -2.85 16.04 4.08
C THR A 155 -4.32 15.90 4.44
N LEU A 156 -4.63 15.52 5.69
CA LEU A 156 -6.00 15.40 6.17
C LEU A 156 -6.73 16.76 6.18
N GLN A 157 -6.04 17.85 6.48
CA GLN A 157 -6.62 19.20 6.41
C GLN A 157 -7.00 19.56 4.96
N GLU A 158 -6.14 19.26 3.99
CA GLU A 158 -6.45 19.51 2.57
C GLU A 158 -7.61 18.61 2.07
N TRP A 159 -7.64 17.35 2.48
CA TRP A 159 -8.78 16.47 2.18
C TRP A 159 -10.08 16.98 2.80
N LYS A 160 -10.03 17.46 4.04
CA LYS A 160 -11.19 18.08 4.70
C LYS A 160 -11.73 19.27 3.90
N LYS A 161 -10.84 20.19 3.48
CA LYS A 161 -11.25 21.34 2.64
C LYS A 161 -11.89 20.88 1.33
N SER A 162 -11.24 19.95 0.62
CA SER A 162 -11.75 19.42 -0.65
C SER A 162 -13.08 18.73 -0.49
N PHE A 163 -13.27 17.97 0.59
CA PHE A 163 -14.54 17.31 0.93
C PHE A 163 -15.68 18.33 1.14
N PHE A 164 -15.46 19.34 1.99
CA PHE A 164 -16.49 20.36 2.22
C PHE A 164 -16.78 21.21 0.99
N ASN A 165 -15.80 21.49 0.15
CA ASN A 165 -16.02 22.17 -1.13
C ASN A 165 -16.80 21.34 -2.16
N SER A 166 -16.96 20.05 -1.92
CA SER A 166 -17.68 19.12 -2.79
C SER A 166 -18.83 18.43 -2.07
N TRP A 167 -19.31 19.02 -0.97
CA TRP A 167 -20.31 18.43 -0.07
C TRP A 167 -21.57 18.02 -0.82
N ASP A 168 -22.15 18.91 -1.61
CA ASP A 168 -23.38 18.68 -2.36
C ASP A 168 -23.27 17.47 -3.29
N ARG A 169 -22.11 17.29 -3.93
CA ARG A 169 -21.83 16.10 -4.74
C ARG A 169 -21.69 14.81 -3.93
N SER A 170 -21.27 14.88 -2.68
CA SER A 170 -21.12 13.70 -1.83
C SER A 170 -22.44 13.23 -1.27
N GLU A 171 -23.42 14.11 -1.08
CA GLU A 171 -24.77 13.75 -0.65
C GLU A 171 -25.59 13.04 -1.75
N GLU A 172 -25.35 13.35 -3.02
CA GLU A 172 -26.00 12.68 -4.15
C GLU A 172 -25.71 11.17 -4.23
N HIS A 173 -24.61 10.71 -3.65
CA HIS A 173 -24.19 9.30 -3.68
C HIS A 173 -24.56 8.51 -2.41
N THR A 174 -25.14 9.13 -1.39
CA THR A 174 -25.54 8.47 -0.14
C THR A 174 -27.02 8.12 -0.09
N SER A 175 -27.79 8.46 -1.12
CA SER A 175 -29.25 8.23 -1.22
C SER A 175 -29.64 7.02 -2.10
N GLU A 176 -28.68 6.18 -2.52
CA GLU A 176 -28.92 4.88 -3.17
C GLU A 176 -28.41 3.75 -2.21
#